data_308c7fb8555e16b0e1ba772b096be644
#
_entry.id   308c7fb8555e16b0e1ba772b096be644
#
_cell.length_a   1.000
_cell.length_b   1.000
_cell.length_c   1.000
_cell.angle_alpha   90.00
_cell.angle_beta   90.00
_cell.angle_gamma   90.00
#
_symmetry.space_group_name_H-M   'P 1'
#
loop_
_entity.id
_entity.type
_entity.pdbx_description
1 polymer ?
#
loop_
_entity_poly.entity_id
_entity_poly.type
_entity_poly.pdbx_seq_one_letter_code
_entity_poly.pdbx_strand_id
1 'polypeptide(L)'
;EITTRLVGSEMCIRDRSDSPNWSMVYNRQALGKSLDYVMLMAYDQVGRTSPVAGPTATLPWVETSIKNTLQSVPAEKVILGMPLYMRVWYEAANGKDLPKDLADWPAAVTETAVEAGTGTKQAAAAKAAAKKPKLFVRTLTLADSQAVRNKYKSSVVWDNALGLYKLDVQLPEGRLKIWFEDDKSLKEKVKLIPQYHLGGASFWRKGFEPANFWQGFAKHELT
;
A
#
# COMPACT_ATOMS: atom_id res chain seq x y z
N GLU A 1 -13.10 -18.18 24.16
CA GLU A 1 -12.29 -19.08 23.28
C GLU A 1 -12.55 -18.91 21.78
N ILE A 2 -13.45 -18.02 21.37
CA ILE A 2 -13.81 -17.83 19.94
C ILE A 2 -13.38 -16.45 19.41
N THR A 3 -12.88 -15.60 20.27
CA THR A 3 -12.57 -14.20 19.94
C THR A 3 -11.37 -14.02 19.01
N THR A 4 -10.51 -14.98 18.88
CA THR A 4 -9.30 -14.91 18.03
C THR A 4 -9.55 -15.17 16.53
N ARG A 5 -10.72 -15.65 16.15
CA ARG A 5 -11.02 -15.99 14.74
C ARG A 5 -11.74 -14.89 13.96
N LEU A 6 -12.29 -13.90 14.63
CA LEU A 6 -13.00 -12.80 13.98
C LEU A 6 -12.06 -11.68 13.52
N VAL A 7 -10.85 -11.64 14.01
CA VAL A 7 -9.87 -10.59 13.70
C VAL A 7 -9.46 -10.58 12.22
N GLY A 8 -9.53 -11.70 11.53
CA GLY A 8 -9.11 -11.79 10.13
C GLY A 8 -10.08 -11.16 9.12
N SER A 9 -11.36 -11.09 9.42
CA SER A 9 -12.37 -10.57 8.49
C SER A 9 -12.62 -9.07 8.62
N GLU A 10 -12.43 -8.52 9.80
CA GLU A 10 -12.59 -7.10 10.09
C GLU A 10 -11.42 -6.26 9.60
N MET A 11 -10.29 -6.89 9.35
CA MET A 11 -9.08 -6.22 8.83
C MET A 11 -9.27 -5.60 7.45
N CYS A 12 -10.35 -5.93 6.74
CA CYS A 12 -10.67 -5.40 5.42
C CYS A 12 -11.45 -4.08 5.44
N ILE A 13 -11.41 -3.30 6.53
CA ILE A 13 -11.95 -1.94 6.54
C ILE A 13 -11.01 -1.05 5.72
N ARG A 14 -11.12 -1.16 4.41
CA ARG A 14 -10.59 -0.19 3.48
C ARG A 14 -11.61 0.90 3.31
N ASP A 15 -11.21 2.11 3.62
CA ASP A 15 -11.98 3.28 3.26
C ASP A 15 -11.80 3.55 1.75
N ARG A 16 -12.53 2.79 0.94
CA ARG A 16 -12.75 3.11 -0.47
C ARG A 16 -14.13 3.69 -0.57
N SER A 17 -14.21 4.99 -0.64
CA SER A 17 -15.44 5.73 -0.95
C SER A 17 -16.10 5.29 -2.27
N ASP A 18 -15.36 4.63 -3.15
CA ASP A 18 -15.77 4.28 -4.50
C ASP A 18 -16.28 2.84 -4.69
N SER A 19 -16.32 2.03 -3.62
CA SER A 19 -16.85 0.66 -3.70
C SER A 19 -17.79 0.39 -2.53
N PRO A 20 -19.10 0.62 -2.71
CA PRO A 20 -20.10 0.43 -1.65
C PRO A 20 -20.21 -1.02 -1.14
N ASN A 21 -19.68 -2.00 -1.90
CA ASN A 21 -19.91 -3.41 -1.63
C ASN A 21 -18.98 -4.05 -0.58
N TRP A 22 -17.83 -3.43 -0.23
CA TRP A 22 -16.87 -4.02 0.71
C TRP A 22 -16.75 -3.27 2.04
N SER A 23 -16.82 -1.94 2.02
CA SER A 23 -16.67 -1.12 3.23
C SER A 23 -17.94 -0.99 4.05
N MET A 24 -19.12 -1.26 3.44
CA MET A 24 -20.43 -1.10 4.06
C MET A 24 -20.97 -2.37 4.72
N VAL A 25 -20.31 -3.52 4.55
CA VAL A 25 -20.78 -4.81 5.14
C VAL A 25 -20.54 -4.91 6.65
N TYR A 26 -19.67 -4.04 7.20
CA TYR A 26 -19.34 -4.07 8.62
C TYR A 26 -19.97 -2.89 9.37
N ASN A 27 -20.72 -3.19 10.41
CA ASN A 27 -21.17 -2.18 11.36
C ASN A 27 -20.00 -1.80 12.29
N ARG A 28 -19.21 -0.79 11.88
CA ARG A 28 -18.01 -0.34 12.61
C ARG A 28 -18.32 0.04 14.07
N GLN A 29 -19.48 0.63 14.32
CA GLN A 29 -19.88 1.01 15.68
C GLN A 29 -20.13 -0.22 16.55
N ALA A 30 -20.77 -1.26 16.02
CA ALA A 30 -20.97 -2.52 16.72
C ALA A 30 -19.63 -3.22 16.99
N LEU A 31 -18.73 -3.26 15.99
CA LEU A 31 -17.39 -3.82 16.15
C LEU A 31 -16.58 -3.08 17.20
N GLY A 32 -16.56 -1.73 17.19
CA GLY A 32 -15.86 -0.92 18.17
C GLY A 32 -16.35 -1.13 19.62
N LYS A 33 -17.62 -1.51 19.80
CA LYS A 33 -18.19 -1.86 21.12
C LYS A 33 -17.80 -3.28 21.57
N SER A 34 -17.74 -4.24 20.64
CA SER A 34 -17.65 -5.66 20.95
C SER A 34 -16.22 -6.22 20.94
N LEU A 35 -15.29 -5.55 20.26
CA LEU A 35 -13.90 -6.01 20.10
C LEU A 35 -12.97 -5.26 21.04
N ASP A 36 -11.89 -5.92 21.45
CA ASP A 36 -10.80 -5.31 22.20
C ASP A 36 -9.95 -4.42 21.30
N TYR A 37 -9.68 -4.86 20.06
CA TYR A 37 -8.92 -4.12 19.06
C TYR A 37 -9.52 -4.23 17.67
N VAL A 38 -9.37 -3.16 16.90
CA VAL A 38 -9.72 -3.08 15.47
C VAL A 38 -8.46 -2.75 14.69
N MET A 39 -8.00 -3.66 13.84
CA MET A 39 -6.87 -3.41 12.95
C MET A 39 -7.30 -2.64 11.71
N LEU A 40 -6.85 -1.40 11.59
CA LEU A 40 -7.03 -0.59 10.40
C LEU A 40 -5.92 -0.93 9.39
N MET A 41 -6.26 -1.65 8.33
CA MET A 41 -5.32 -1.95 7.24
C MET A 41 -5.12 -0.72 6.34
N ALA A 42 -4.29 0.24 6.78
CA ALA A 42 -4.03 1.47 6.06
C ALA A 42 -2.96 1.26 4.96
N TYR A 43 -3.19 0.30 4.05
CA TYR A 43 -2.34 -0.01 2.91
C TYR A 43 -3.17 -0.52 1.71
N ASP A 44 -2.51 -0.74 0.56
CA ASP A 44 -3.15 -1.02 -0.74
C ASP A 44 -4.13 0.11 -1.17
N GLN A 45 -3.76 1.36 -0.93
CA GLN A 45 -4.47 2.54 -1.43
C GLN A 45 -4.73 2.38 -2.94
N VAL A 46 -3.71 1.99 -3.68
CA VAL A 46 -3.81 1.52 -5.04
C VAL A 46 -3.41 0.06 -5.09
N GLY A 47 -4.41 -0.82 -5.20
CA GLY A 47 -4.22 -2.27 -5.23
C GLY A 47 -3.66 -2.76 -6.55
N ARG A 48 -3.12 -3.99 -6.57
CA ARG A 48 -2.47 -4.59 -7.75
C ARG A 48 -3.39 -4.74 -8.98
N THR A 49 -4.69 -4.78 -8.79
CA THR A 49 -5.68 -4.87 -9.88
C THR A 49 -6.10 -3.51 -10.42
N SER A 50 -5.48 -2.44 -9.94
CA SER A 50 -5.79 -1.08 -10.40
C SER A 50 -5.40 -0.90 -11.86
N PRO A 51 -6.23 -0.22 -12.66
CA PRO A 51 -5.91 0.13 -14.04
C PRO A 51 -4.95 1.31 -14.15
N VAL A 52 -4.56 1.91 -13.03
CA VAL A 52 -3.64 3.05 -12.97
C VAL A 52 -2.57 2.82 -11.91
N ALA A 53 -1.34 3.26 -12.19
CA ALA A 53 -0.24 3.23 -11.25
C ALA A 53 -0.47 4.19 -10.07
N GLY A 54 -0.11 3.75 -8.85
CA GLY A 54 -0.25 4.59 -7.68
C GLY A 54 0.43 4.01 -6.42
N PRO A 55 0.43 4.80 -5.33
CA PRO A 55 1.08 4.45 -4.07
C PRO A 55 0.35 3.35 -3.29
N THR A 56 1.08 2.68 -2.42
CA THR A 56 0.54 1.69 -1.48
C THR A 56 -0.15 2.35 -0.29
N ALA A 57 0.45 3.42 0.27
CA ALA A 57 -0.11 4.13 1.43
C ALA A 57 0.49 5.53 1.55
N THR A 58 -0.16 6.56 1.01
CA THR A 58 0.28 7.95 1.23
C THR A 58 -0.09 8.42 2.64
N LEU A 59 0.71 9.31 3.22
CA LEU A 59 0.46 9.85 4.56
C LEU A 59 -0.93 10.50 4.69
N PRO A 60 -1.40 11.38 3.76
CA PRO A 60 -2.73 11.97 3.84
C PRO A 60 -3.86 10.95 3.74
N TRP A 61 -3.68 9.90 2.95
CA TRP A 61 -4.70 8.85 2.82
C TRP A 61 -4.78 7.99 4.10
N VAL A 62 -3.63 7.65 4.70
CA VAL A 62 -3.58 6.94 5.99
C VAL A 62 -4.27 7.78 7.08
N GLU A 63 -3.95 9.08 7.15
CA GLU A 63 -4.56 9.99 8.11
C GLU A 63 -6.08 10.10 7.92
N THR A 64 -6.56 10.19 6.67
CA THR A 64 -7.98 10.19 6.35
C THR A 64 -8.66 8.89 6.79
N SER A 65 -8.00 7.74 6.56
CA SER A 65 -8.52 6.44 6.99
C SER A 65 -8.63 6.33 8.52
N ILE A 66 -7.68 6.90 9.26
CA ILE A 66 -7.76 7.02 10.72
C ILE A 66 -8.97 7.88 11.12
N LYS A 67 -9.08 9.10 10.60
CA LYS A 67 -10.19 10.03 10.93
C LYS A 67 -11.55 9.40 10.68
N ASN A 68 -11.71 8.68 9.58
CA ASN A 68 -12.96 7.99 9.25
C ASN A 68 -13.26 6.82 10.21
N THR A 69 -12.22 6.08 10.62
CA THR A 69 -12.38 4.97 11.58
C THR A 69 -12.79 5.48 12.96
N LEU A 70 -12.19 6.57 13.41
CA LEU A 70 -12.45 7.19 14.71
C LEU A 70 -13.88 7.75 14.87
N GLN A 71 -14.62 7.93 13.77
CA GLN A 71 -16.04 8.28 13.86
C GLN A 71 -16.90 7.18 14.50
N SER A 72 -16.40 5.95 14.55
CA SER A 72 -17.19 4.78 14.97
C SER A 72 -16.46 3.85 15.94
N VAL A 73 -15.14 3.97 16.07
CA VAL A 73 -14.30 3.11 16.91
C VAL A 73 -13.52 3.97 17.89
N PRO A 74 -13.51 3.65 19.20
CA PRO A 74 -12.66 4.32 20.18
C PRO A 74 -11.18 4.26 19.78
N ALA A 75 -10.46 5.37 19.92
CA ALA A 75 -9.08 5.51 19.40
C ALA A 75 -8.12 4.48 19.98
N GLU A 76 -8.23 4.23 21.29
CA GLU A 76 -7.39 3.27 22.02
C GLU A 76 -7.56 1.81 21.57
N LYS A 77 -8.63 1.52 20.83
CA LYS A 77 -8.89 0.20 20.23
C LYS A 77 -8.36 0.09 18.80
N VAL A 78 -8.01 1.20 18.17
CA VAL A 78 -7.54 1.19 16.77
C VAL A 78 -6.05 0.89 16.71
N ILE A 79 -5.68 -0.18 16.01
CA ILE A 79 -4.29 -0.55 15.70
C ILE A 79 -4.00 -0.15 14.25
N LEU A 80 -3.05 0.75 14.04
CA LEU A 80 -2.67 1.20 12.71
C LEU A 80 -1.83 0.15 11.98
N GLY A 81 -2.39 -0.42 10.91
CA GLY A 81 -1.68 -1.35 10.03
C GLY A 81 -0.91 -0.61 8.93
N MET A 82 0.39 -0.89 8.82
CA MET A 82 1.30 -0.27 7.86
C MET A 82 1.96 -1.32 6.96
N PRO A 83 2.28 -0.98 5.69
CA PRO A 83 2.89 -1.94 4.77
C PRO A 83 4.42 -1.98 4.90
N LEU A 84 4.99 -3.18 4.87
CA LEU A 84 6.42 -3.41 4.66
C LEU A 84 6.71 -3.77 3.19
N TYR A 85 5.89 -3.28 2.29
CA TYR A 85 5.98 -3.51 0.85
C TYR A 85 5.45 -2.31 0.07
N MET A 86 5.79 -2.26 -1.21
CA MET A 86 5.28 -1.28 -2.17
C MET A 86 5.00 -1.93 -3.52
N ARG A 87 4.38 -1.18 -4.43
CA ARG A 87 4.11 -1.61 -5.80
C ARG A 87 5.10 -0.97 -6.77
N VAL A 88 5.67 -1.81 -7.63
CA VAL A 88 6.41 -1.38 -8.82
C VAL A 88 5.45 -1.41 -9.99
N TRP A 89 5.33 -0.31 -10.68
CA TRP A 89 4.44 -0.13 -11.83
C TRP A 89 5.26 0.16 -13.07
N TYR A 90 4.97 -0.57 -14.14
CA TYR A 90 5.58 -0.34 -15.43
C TYR A 90 4.51 -0.16 -16.49
N GLU A 91 4.46 1.03 -17.08
CA GLU A 91 3.58 1.38 -18.19
C GLU A 91 4.34 1.11 -19.49
N ALA A 92 4.12 -0.05 -20.10
CA ALA A 92 4.79 -0.44 -21.34
C ALA A 92 4.34 0.45 -22.51
N ALA A 93 5.29 0.83 -23.36
CA ALA A 93 4.95 1.45 -24.64
C ALA A 93 4.11 0.50 -25.49
N ASN A 94 3.36 1.05 -26.46
CA ASN A 94 2.40 0.30 -27.27
C ASN A 94 2.93 -1.05 -27.77
N GLY A 95 2.29 -2.13 -27.32
CA GLY A 95 2.59 -3.50 -27.74
C GLY A 95 3.90 -4.10 -27.20
N LYS A 96 4.61 -3.38 -26.35
CA LYS A 96 5.83 -3.89 -25.69
C LYS A 96 5.50 -4.70 -24.45
N ASP A 97 6.36 -5.65 -24.14
CA ASP A 97 6.32 -6.41 -22.90
C ASP A 97 7.20 -5.78 -21.81
N LEU A 98 7.16 -6.39 -20.62
CA LEU A 98 8.03 -6.01 -19.53
C LEU A 98 9.51 -6.24 -19.94
N PRO A 99 10.40 -5.24 -19.82
CA PRO A 99 11.83 -5.43 -20.06
C PRO A 99 12.40 -6.56 -19.23
N LYS A 100 13.32 -7.34 -19.79
CA LYS A 100 13.90 -8.51 -19.14
C LYS A 100 14.58 -8.19 -17.81
N ASP A 101 15.29 -7.06 -17.74
CA ASP A 101 15.95 -6.59 -16.51
C ASP A 101 14.95 -6.20 -15.40
N LEU A 102 13.73 -5.79 -15.75
CA LEU A 102 12.65 -5.57 -14.79
C LEU A 102 11.87 -6.86 -14.48
N ALA A 103 11.88 -7.82 -15.43
CA ALA A 103 11.29 -9.13 -15.23
C ALA A 103 12.03 -9.93 -14.15
N ASP A 104 13.34 -9.77 -14.07
CA ASP A 104 14.22 -10.47 -13.13
C ASP A 104 14.36 -9.75 -11.78
N TRP A 105 13.64 -8.64 -11.56
CA TRP A 105 13.70 -7.98 -10.27
C TRP A 105 13.19 -8.90 -9.15
N PRO A 106 13.86 -8.88 -7.99
CA PRO A 106 13.46 -9.72 -6.89
C PRO A 106 11.99 -9.48 -6.55
N ALA A 107 11.19 -10.50 -6.77
CA ALA A 107 9.81 -10.53 -6.31
C ALA A 107 9.83 -11.19 -4.93
N ALA A 108 9.46 -10.48 -3.91
CA ALA A 108 9.44 -10.99 -2.55
C ALA A 108 8.44 -12.14 -2.33
N VAL A 109 7.57 -12.36 -3.29
CA VAL A 109 6.65 -13.50 -3.34
C VAL A 109 6.48 -13.86 -4.80
N THR A 110 6.57 -15.14 -5.12
CA THR A 110 6.19 -15.75 -6.40
C THR A 110 4.70 -15.53 -6.68
N GLU A 111 4.29 -14.30 -6.84
CA GLU A 111 2.99 -13.96 -7.39
C GLU A 111 3.18 -13.73 -8.87
N THR A 112 2.64 -14.66 -9.66
CA THR A 112 2.44 -14.52 -11.10
C THR A 112 2.17 -13.07 -11.48
N ALA A 113 2.90 -12.57 -12.48
CA ALA A 113 2.61 -11.28 -13.09
C ALA A 113 1.12 -11.26 -13.46
N VAL A 114 0.32 -10.55 -12.71
CA VAL A 114 -1.08 -10.35 -13.06
C VAL A 114 -1.11 -9.22 -14.08
N GLU A 115 -1.44 -9.55 -15.32
CA GLU A 115 -1.81 -8.52 -16.28
C GLU A 115 -2.95 -7.70 -15.66
N ALA A 116 -2.74 -6.41 -15.47
CA ALA A 116 -3.78 -5.50 -15.05
C ALA A 116 -4.81 -5.41 -16.19
N GLY A 117 -5.89 -6.22 -16.15
CA GLY A 117 -6.83 -6.15 -17.25
C GLY A 117 -7.94 -7.19 -17.35
N THR A 118 -8.26 -7.95 -16.30
CA THR A 118 -9.52 -8.73 -16.31
C THR A 118 -10.36 -8.41 -15.08
N GLY A 119 -10.71 -7.17 -14.89
CA GLY A 119 -11.79 -6.73 -14.02
C GLY A 119 -13.07 -6.63 -14.85
N THR A 120 -13.99 -7.54 -14.56
CA THR A 120 -15.44 -7.54 -14.85
C THR A 120 -15.96 -6.55 -15.90
N LYS A 121 -16.64 -7.12 -16.89
CA LYS A 121 -17.47 -6.48 -17.91
C LYS A 121 -18.38 -5.37 -17.33
N GLN A 122 -17.95 -4.13 -17.44
CA GLN A 122 -18.82 -2.95 -17.50
C GLN A 122 -18.01 -1.78 -18.03
N ALA A 123 -17.87 -1.70 -19.34
CA ALA A 123 -17.66 -0.48 -20.10
C ALA A 123 -17.83 -0.78 -21.59
N ALA A 124 -19.06 -0.98 -21.98
CA ALA A 124 -19.44 -0.77 -23.39
C ALA A 124 -19.57 0.75 -23.61
N ALA A 125 -18.94 1.21 -24.70
CA ALA A 125 -19.01 2.55 -25.28
C ALA A 125 -17.96 3.58 -24.84
N ALA A 126 -16.75 3.47 -25.44
CA ALA A 126 -15.99 4.65 -25.83
C ALA A 126 -15.23 4.35 -27.13
N LYS A 127 -15.67 4.99 -28.21
CA LYS A 127 -15.06 4.96 -29.54
C LYS A 127 -13.63 5.51 -29.49
N ALA A 128 -12.73 4.84 -30.23
CA ALA A 128 -11.45 5.33 -30.75
C ALA A 128 -10.60 6.16 -29.77
N ALA A 129 -10.06 5.52 -28.74
CA ALA A 129 -8.95 6.07 -27.97
C ALA A 129 -7.69 5.27 -28.27
N ALA A 130 -6.55 5.97 -28.41
CA ALA A 130 -5.23 5.36 -28.52
C ALA A 130 -5.11 4.19 -27.52
N LYS A 131 -4.60 3.04 -27.98
CA LYS A 131 -4.43 1.85 -27.12
C LYS A 131 -3.76 2.27 -25.81
N LYS A 132 -4.47 2.11 -24.68
CA LYS A 132 -3.89 2.40 -23.36
C LYS A 132 -2.63 1.57 -23.19
N PRO A 133 -1.55 2.13 -22.63
CA PRO A 133 -0.33 1.38 -22.38
C PRO A 133 -0.65 0.16 -21.49
N LYS A 134 0.01 -0.97 -21.76
CA LYS A 134 -0.11 -2.18 -20.94
C LYS A 134 0.56 -1.90 -19.60
N LEU A 135 -0.19 -2.05 -18.51
CA LEU A 135 0.31 -1.81 -17.16
C LEU A 135 0.73 -3.12 -16.49
N PHE A 136 1.98 -3.22 -16.11
CA PHE A 136 2.50 -4.31 -15.29
C PHE A 136 2.67 -3.84 -13.85
N VAL A 137 2.44 -4.74 -12.90
CA VAL A 137 2.59 -4.46 -11.48
C VAL A 137 3.30 -5.61 -10.78
N ARG A 138 4.19 -5.27 -9.86
CA ARG A 138 4.86 -6.22 -8.97
C ARG A 138 4.89 -5.70 -7.55
N THR A 139 4.96 -6.61 -6.61
CA THR A 139 5.24 -6.29 -5.20
C THR A 139 6.75 -6.26 -4.99
N LEU A 140 7.23 -5.22 -4.32
CA LEU A 140 8.59 -5.07 -3.87
C LEU A 140 8.57 -4.98 -2.35
N THR A 141 9.40 -5.77 -1.66
CA THR A 141 9.50 -5.70 -0.19
C THR A 141 10.32 -4.50 0.23
N LEU A 142 10.20 -4.15 1.51
CA LEU A 142 11.04 -3.13 2.12
C LEU A 142 12.53 -3.53 2.03
N ALA A 143 12.84 -4.81 2.27
CA ALA A 143 14.20 -5.34 2.16
C ALA A 143 14.82 -5.17 0.76
N ASP A 144 14.04 -5.46 -0.29
CA ASP A 144 14.51 -5.40 -1.67
C ASP A 144 14.53 -3.97 -2.25
N SER A 145 13.79 -3.05 -1.64
CA SER A 145 13.62 -1.67 -2.14
C SER A 145 14.92 -0.89 -2.21
N GLN A 146 15.87 -1.17 -1.31
CA GLN A 146 17.16 -0.48 -1.25
C GLN A 146 18.00 -0.69 -2.53
N ALA A 147 18.00 -1.90 -3.09
CA ALA A 147 18.70 -2.19 -4.35
C ALA A 147 18.15 -1.36 -5.51
N VAL A 148 16.81 -1.26 -5.60
CA VAL A 148 16.14 -0.45 -6.62
C VAL A 148 16.40 1.04 -6.42
N ARG A 149 16.34 1.54 -5.20
CA ARG A 149 16.68 2.94 -4.88
C ARG A 149 18.11 3.29 -5.25
N ASN A 150 19.06 2.41 -4.99
CA ASN A 150 20.46 2.62 -5.36
C ASN A 150 20.64 2.68 -6.87
N LYS A 151 19.96 1.81 -7.63
CA LYS A 151 20.00 1.80 -9.10
C LYS A 151 19.50 3.11 -9.71
N TYR A 152 18.48 3.73 -9.13
CA TYR A 152 17.84 4.95 -9.64
C TYR A 152 18.03 6.17 -8.72
N LYS A 153 19.10 6.21 -7.95
CA LYS A 153 19.36 7.19 -6.88
C LYS A 153 19.14 8.65 -7.31
N SER A 154 19.57 9.02 -8.51
CA SER A 154 19.44 10.39 -9.05
C SER A 154 18.01 10.79 -9.41
N SER A 155 17.11 9.82 -9.55
CA SER A 155 15.72 10.03 -9.97
C SER A 155 14.70 9.79 -8.84
N VAL A 156 15.17 9.37 -7.67
CA VAL A 156 14.31 9.17 -6.49
C VAL A 156 14.21 10.48 -5.70
N VAL A 157 13.00 11.01 -5.58
CA VAL A 157 12.73 12.29 -4.94
C VAL A 157 11.72 12.11 -3.81
N TRP A 158 11.95 12.79 -2.67
CA TRP A 158 10.97 12.84 -1.58
C TRP A 158 9.82 13.77 -1.94
N ASP A 159 8.60 13.26 -1.84
CA ASP A 159 7.37 14.03 -2.01
C ASP A 159 6.76 14.33 -0.63
N ASN A 160 6.89 15.58 -0.19
CA ASN A 160 6.40 16.02 1.12
C ASN A 160 4.87 15.90 1.24
N ALA A 161 4.14 16.10 0.14
CA ALA A 161 2.69 16.03 0.17
C ALA A 161 2.18 14.59 0.34
N LEU A 162 2.94 13.63 -0.17
CA LEU A 162 2.59 12.20 -0.07
C LEU A 162 3.22 11.52 1.15
N GLY A 163 4.31 12.09 1.71
CA GLY A 163 5.10 11.46 2.75
C GLY A 163 5.84 10.20 2.28
N LEU A 164 6.28 10.19 1.02
CA LEU A 164 6.91 9.04 0.35
C LEU A 164 8.04 9.49 -0.57
N TYR A 165 9.05 8.65 -0.78
CA TYR A 165 9.93 8.80 -1.94
C TYR A 165 9.23 8.32 -3.20
N LYS A 166 9.43 9.03 -4.30
CA LYS A 166 8.87 8.70 -5.61
C LYS A 166 9.98 8.50 -6.63
N LEU A 167 9.84 7.47 -7.44
CA LEU A 167 10.55 7.25 -8.69
C LEU A 167 9.55 7.35 -9.84
N ASP A 168 9.89 8.12 -10.86
CA ASP A 168 9.07 8.25 -12.07
C ASP A 168 10.01 8.51 -13.24
N VAL A 169 10.40 7.45 -13.95
CA VAL A 169 11.42 7.53 -15.01
C VAL A 169 10.91 6.95 -16.32
N GLN A 170 11.27 7.63 -17.41
CA GLN A 170 11.09 7.12 -18.76
C GLN A 170 12.22 6.16 -19.10
N LEU A 171 11.86 4.95 -19.51
CA LEU A 171 12.75 3.94 -20.05
C LEU A 171 12.50 3.78 -21.55
N PRO A 172 13.43 3.14 -22.30
CA PRO A 172 13.28 3.00 -23.76
C PRO A 172 11.97 2.38 -24.21
N GLU A 173 11.41 1.44 -23.44
CA GLU A 173 10.23 0.66 -23.81
C GLU A 173 8.99 0.97 -22.96
N GLY A 174 9.06 1.97 -22.08
CA GLY A 174 7.93 2.34 -21.22
C GLY A 174 8.31 3.26 -20.07
N ARG A 175 7.46 3.37 -19.06
CA ARG A 175 7.64 4.26 -17.93
C ARG A 175 7.54 3.49 -16.62
N LEU A 176 8.56 3.64 -15.77
CA LEU A 176 8.63 3.01 -14.47
C LEU A 176 8.22 3.98 -13.37
N LYS A 177 7.30 3.56 -12.50
CA LYS A 177 6.82 4.34 -11.38
C LYS A 177 6.84 3.51 -10.10
N ILE A 178 7.39 4.09 -9.03
CA ILE A 178 7.41 3.47 -7.69
C ILE A 178 7.17 4.58 -6.66
N TRP A 179 6.32 4.31 -5.67
CA TRP A 179 6.22 5.08 -4.43
C TRP A 179 6.78 4.19 -3.33
N PHE A 180 7.93 4.60 -2.79
CA PHE A 180 8.67 3.77 -1.85
C PHE A 180 8.14 3.91 -0.43
N GLU A 181 7.84 2.76 0.19
CA GLU A 181 7.85 2.68 1.64
C GLU A 181 9.29 2.49 2.11
N ASP A 182 9.66 3.19 3.17
CA ASP A 182 10.96 3.08 3.83
C ASP A 182 10.88 3.54 5.28
N ASP A 183 11.99 3.52 6.00
CA ASP A 183 12.05 3.94 7.40
C ASP A 183 11.49 5.35 7.61
N LYS A 184 11.78 6.29 6.69
CA LYS A 184 11.30 7.67 6.79
C LYS A 184 9.79 7.74 6.64
N SER A 185 9.22 7.09 5.62
CA SER A 185 7.78 7.11 5.38
C SER A 185 7.00 6.41 6.49
N LEU A 186 7.55 5.31 7.02
CA LEU A 186 6.94 4.60 8.14
C LEU A 186 6.98 5.42 9.43
N LYS A 187 8.09 6.11 9.71
CA LYS A 187 8.20 7.03 10.85
C LYS A 187 7.19 8.17 10.79
N GLU A 188 6.96 8.76 9.61
CA GLU A 188 5.90 9.78 9.46
C GLU A 188 4.51 9.21 9.78
N LYS A 189 4.23 7.96 9.39
CA LYS A 189 2.96 7.30 9.71
C LYS A 189 2.84 6.94 11.19
N VAL A 190 3.92 6.50 11.84
CA VAL A 190 3.93 6.18 13.28
C VAL A 190 3.60 7.39 14.14
N LYS A 191 3.99 8.61 13.74
CA LYS A 191 3.63 9.84 14.44
C LYS A 191 2.11 10.05 14.56
N LEU A 192 1.33 9.44 13.67
CA LEU A 192 -0.14 9.50 13.74
C LEU A 192 -0.70 8.70 14.94
N ILE A 193 0.05 7.74 15.48
CA ILE A 193 -0.40 6.92 16.61
C ILE A 193 -0.60 7.78 17.87
N PRO A 194 0.43 8.46 18.40
CA PRO A 194 0.23 9.36 19.53
C PRO A 194 -0.64 10.57 19.17
N GLN A 195 -0.56 11.09 17.94
CA GLN A 195 -1.36 12.24 17.49
C GLN A 195 -2.87 11.98 17.58
N TYR A 196 -3.30 10.75 17.29
CA TYR A 196 -4.71 10.34 17.32
C TYR A 196 -5.04 9.43 18.50
N HIS A 197 -4.13 9.26 19.47
CA HIS A 197 -4.29 8.39 20.65
C HIS A 197 -4.67 6.94 20.31
N LEU A 198 -4.09 6.40 19.22
CA LEU A 198 -4.37 5.04 18.76
C LEU A 198 -3.77 4.01 19.71
N GLY A 199 -4.36 2.80 19.74
CA GLY A 199 -3.92 1.70 20.59
C GLY A 199 -2.57 1.08 20.20
N GLY A 200 -2.04 1.34 19.01
CA GLY A 200 -0.73 0.85 18.59
C GLY A 200 -0.57 0.70 17.08
N ALA A 201 0.49 -0.04 16.71
CA ALA A 201 0.87 -0.31 15.33
C ALA A 201 0.89 -1.80 15.00
N SER A 202 0.64 -2.13 13.74
CA SER A 202 0.92 -3.43 13.16
C SER A 202 1.54 -3.28 11.76
N PHE A 203 2.22 -4.32 11.30
CA PHE A 203 2.94 -4.25 10.04
C PHE A 203 2.64 -5.47 9.15
N TRP A 204 2.34 -5.24 7.90
CA TRP A 204 2.14 -6.29 6.92
C TRP A 204 3.32 -6.32 5.94
N ARG A 205 4.14 -7.37 5.96
CA ARG A 205 4.14 -8.47 6.90
C ARG A 205 5.56 -8.81 7.35
N LYS A 206 5.69 -9.55 8.43
CA LYS A 206 6.96 -10.12 8.90
C LYS A 206 7.66 -10.89 7.77
N GLY A 207 8.96 -10.65 7.61
CA GLY A 207 9.80 -11.22 6.54
C GLY A 207 9.91 -10.33 5.31
N PHE A 208 9.27 -9.15 5.29
CA PHE A 208 9.40 -8.14 4.22
C PHE A 208 10.35 -7.00 4.62
N GLU A 209 10.74 -6.94 5.89
CA GLU A 209 11.65 -5.97 6.46
C GLU A 209 13.12 -6.35 6.25
N PRO A 210 14.05 -5.37 6.19
CA PRO A 210 15.47 -5.62 6.27
C PRO A 210 15.89 -6.26 7.62
N ALA A 211 17.00 -7.00 7.63
CA ALA A 211 17.44 -7.80 8.78
C ALA A 211 17.50 -7.03 10.13
N ASN A 212 17.87 -5.76 10.12
CA ASN A 212 18.04 -4.92 11.31
C ASN A 212 16.92 -3.89 11.51
N PHE A 213 15.83 -4.03 10.79
CA PHE A 213 14.72 -3.05 10.79
C PHE A 213 14.19 -2.76 12.20
N TRP A 214 13.83 -3.80 12.93
CA TRP A 214 13.23 -3.66 14.27
C TRP A 214 14.18 -3.06 15.30
N GLN A 215 15.49 -3.31 15.19
CA GLN A 215 16.48 -2.73 16.09
C GLN A 215 16.61 -1.22 15.93
N GLY A 216 16.51 -0.72 14.70
CA GLY A 216 16.54 0.70 14.40
C GLY A 216 15.21 1.39 14.67
N PHE A 217 14.11 0.72 14.36
CA PHE A 217 12.75 1.28 14.45
C PHE A 217 12.27 1.39 15.92
N ALA A 218 12.47 0.35 16.74
CA ALA A 218 11.99 0.32 18.11
C ALA A 218 12.71 1.30 19.06
N LYS A 219 13.97 1.63 18.81
CA LYS A 219 14.77 2.53 19.67
C LYS A 219 14.32 4.00 19.63
N HIS A 220 13.60 4.41 18.61
CA HIS A 220 13.34 5.83 18.36
C HIS A 220 11.87 6.22 18.36
N GLU A 221 10.94 5.27 18.32
CA GLU A 221 9.54 5.59 17.98
C GLU A 221 8.49 5.01 18.93
N LEU A 222 8.88 4.13 19.88
CA LEU A 222 7.94 3.48 20.80
C LEU A 222 8.17 3.86 22.28
N THR A 223 9.03 4.84 22.53
CA THR A 223 9.24 5.49 23.83
C THR A 223 8.67 6.89 23.81
#